data_7fd457aa2a5c1d14a47f9ac44a9b3583
#
_entry.id   7fd457aa2a5c1d14a47f9ac44a9b3583
#
_cell.length_a   1.000
_cell.length_b   1.000
_cell.length_c   1.000
_cell.angle_alpha   90.00
_cell.angle_beta   90.00
_cell.angle_gamma   90.00
#
_symmetry.space_group_name_H-M   'P 1'
#
loop_
_entity.id
_entity.type
_entity.pdbx_description
1 polymer ?
#
loop_
_entity_poly.entity_id
_entity_poly.type
_entity_poly.pdbx_seq_one_letter_code
_entity_poly.pdbx_strand_id
1 'polypeptide(L)'
;MEDVEEVFKGLAKALRTRKRRQGDGNRTPDSKRTVETQRLPKRMPRKDLPCFSPQKLPASKYPEMDRQLNGQEQGLNDMSVEEYLEAREAFDPKSRNPKVAKQARSDYRDKIHREKVNELRASGSSPKEAERLAEEHADATMKTMNALHNPDLVAGGKDRIADFGDGEVNQTIGRQWKHEKKGQTTRIQDLDEAASKVPVSERRTAKMNGGLER
;
A
#
# COMPACT_ATOMS: atom_id res chain seq x y z
N MET A 1 39.21 -13.96 3.55
CA MET A 1 38.91 -13.04 2.43
C MET A 1 38.95 -13.91 1.19
N GLU A 2 37.83 -14.49 0.82
CA GLU A 2 37.69 -15.26 -0.42
C GLU A 2 37.58 -14.29 -1.58
N ASP A 3 38.31 -14.61 -2.63
CA ASP A 3 38.65 -13.71 -3.72
C ASP A 3 37.44 -13.50 -4.64
N VAL A 4 36.90 -12.28 -4.69
CA VAL A 4 35.77 -11.86 -5.51
C VAL A 4 36.01 -12.08 -7.01
N GLU A 5 37.27 -12.23 -7.42
CA GLU A 5 37.65 -12.50 -8.82
C GLU A 5 37.29 -13.91 -9.32
N GLU A 6 37.23 -14.90 -8.45
CA GLU A 6 36.85 -16.26 -8.86
C GLU A 6 35.35 -16.39 -9.17
N VAL A 7 34.49 -15.62 -8.50
CA VAL A 7 33.04 -15.64 -8.73
C VAL A 7 32.70 -15.08 -10.12
N PHE A 8 33.44 -14.07 -10.59
CA PHE A 8 33.21 -13.49 -11.94
C PHE A 8 33.72 -14.35 -13.07
N LYS A 9 34.76 -15.17 -12.84
CA LYS A 9 35.26 -16.12 -13.88
C LYS A 9 34.32 -17.28 -14.14
N GLY A 10 33.54 -17.68 -13.12
CA GLY A 10 32.52 -18.72 -13.24
C GLY A 10 31.32 -18.31 -14.11
N LEU A 11 30.86 -17.06 -14.00
CA LEU A 11 29.72 -16.56 -14.80
C LEU A 11 30.04 -16.38 -16.30
N ALA A 12 31.27 -16.00 -16.62
CA ALA A 12 31.69 -15.80 -18.01
C ALA A 12 31.81 -17.13 -18.80
N LYS A 13 32.07 -18.23 -18.11
CA LYS A 13 32.19 -19.57 -18.75
C LYS A 13 30.81 -20.18 -19.07
N ALA A 14 29.80 -19.87 -18.28
CA ALA A 14 28.42 -20.37 -18.49
C ALA A 14 27.71 -19.74 -19.69
N LEU A 15 28.13 -18.53 -20.12
CA LEU A 15 27.55 -17.83 -21.25
C LEU A 15 28.13 -18.19 -22.62
N ARG A 16 29.31 -18.89 -22.66
CA ARG A 16 29.99 -19.25 -23.92
C ARG A 16 29.60 -20.61 -24.50
N THR A 17 28.93 -21.47 -23.77
CA THR A 17 28.57 -22.83 -24.23
C THR A 17 27.23 -22.95 -24.93
N ARG A 18 26.53 -21.83 -25.16
CA ARG A 18 25.18 -21.85 -25.78
C ARG A 18 25.15 -21.41 -27.25
N LYS A 19 26.28 -21.41 -27.92
CA LYS A 19 26.38 -21.07 -29.35
C LYS A 19 27.04 -22.21 -30.14
N ARG A 20 26.28 -23.27 -30.43
CA ARG A 20 26.45 -24.14 -31.64
C ARG A 20 25.51 -25.36 -31.52
N ARG A 21 24.33 -25.24 -32.06
CA ARG A 21 23.63 -26.31 -32.78
C ARG A 21 22.74 -25.64 -33.81
N GLN A 22 23.32 -25.51 -35.01
CA GLN A 22 22.57 -25.35 -36.23
C GLN A 22 22.17 -26.75 -36.67
N GLY A 23 20.89 -26.94 -36.91
CA GLY A 23 20.30 -28.19 -37.43
C GLY A 23 19.01 -27.83 -38.16
N ASP A 24 18.97 -28.13 -39.41
CA ASP A 24 17.99 -27.79 -40.44
C ASP A 24 16.56 -28.20 -40.17
N GLY A 25 15.67 -27.39 -40.76
CA GLY A 25 14.48 -27.87 -41.48
C GLY A 25 13.22 -28.19 -40.65
N ASN A 26 12.34 -27.23 -40.44
CA ASN A 26 10.97 -27.30 -40.94
C ASN A 26 10.24 -25.97 -40.71
N ARG A 27 9.90 -25.26 -41.79
CA ARG A 27 9.03 -24.08 -41.71
C ARG A 27 7.61 -24.58 -41.49
N THR A 28 7.07 -24.37 -40.30
CA THR A 28 5.63 -24.27 -40.05
C THR A 28 5.22 -22.82 -39.97
N PRO A 29 4.05 -22.42 -40.53
CA PRO A 29 3.73 -21.01 -40.73
C PRO A 29 3.36 -20.30 -39.45
N ASP A 30 3.87 -19.08 -39.35
CA ASP A 30 3.37 -17.94 -38.59
C ASP A 30 2.25 -18.21 -37.56
N SER A 31 2.62 -18.51 -36.34
CA SER A 31 1.78 -18.12 -35.24
C SER A 31 2.01 -16.62 -35.01
N LYS A 32 1.12 -15.80 -35.56
CA LYS A 32 1.00 -14.40 -35.19
C LYS A 32 0.85 -14.32 -33.68
N ARG A 33 1.98 -14.10 -32.99
CA ARG A 33 1.98 -13.71 -31.59
C ARG A 33 1.35 -12.34 -31.53
N THR A 34 0.03 -12.31 -31.39
CA THR A 34 -0.72 -11.09 -31.07
C THR A 34 -0.13 -10.59 -29.77
N VAL A 35 0.69 -9.55 -29.85
CA VAL A 35 1.08 -8.77 -28.68
C VAL A 35 -0.22 -8.15 -28.18
N GLU A 36 -0.84 -8.80 -27.22
CA GLU A 36 -1.99 -8.27 -26.52
C GLU A 36 -1.49 -7.03 -25.80
N THR A 37 -1.70 -5.89 -26.44
CA THR A 37 -1.43 -4.59 -25.82
C THR A 37 -2.34 -4.55 -24.60
N GLN A 38 -1.79 -4.73 -23.41
CA GLN A 38 -2.53 -4.61 -22.16
C GLN A 38 -3.12 -3.20 -22.14
N ARG A 39 -4.40 -3.09 -22.52
CA ARG A 39 -5.15 -1.85 -22.39
C ARG A 39 -5.21 -1.52 -20.92
N LEU A 40 -4.70 -0.35 -20.55
CA LEU A 40 -4.86 0.15 -19.19
C LEU A 40 -6.34 0.07 -18.78
N PRO A 41 -6.66 -0.35 -17.55
CA PRO A 41 -8.03 -0.48 -17.11
C PRO A 41 -8.74 0.87 -17.24
N LYS A 42 -9.96 0.86 -17.77
CA LYS A 42 -10.81 2.04 -17.83
C LYS A 42 -10.97 2.60 -16.41
N ARG A 43 -10.83 3.90 -16.24
CA ARG A 43 -11.06 4.58 -14.98
C ARG A 43 -12.31 5.45 -15.06
N MET A 44 -12.99 5.64 -13.94
CA MET A 44 -14.03 6.68 -13.84
C MET A 44 -13.40 8.07 -14.09
N PRO A 45 -14.20 9.09 -14.43
CA PRO A 45 -13.72 10.47 -14.46
C PRO A 45 -13.02 10.84 -13.16
N ARG A 46 -11.87 11.53 -13.24
CA ARG A 46 -11.11 11.93 -12.07
C ARG A 46 -11.95 12.81 -11.14
N LYS A 47 -11.93 12.50 -9.85
CA LYS A 47 -12.56 13.30 -8.80
C LYS A 47 -11.47 13.71 -7.80
N ASP A 48 -11.00 14.94 -7.92
CA ASP A 48 -10.14 15.52 -6.90
C ASP A 48 -10.97 15.91 -5.69
N LEU A 49 -10.53 15.48 -4.52
CA LEU A 49 -11.17 15.78 -3.24
C LEU A 49 -10.61 17.07 -2.66
N PRO A 50 -11.37 17.77 -1.80
CA PRO A 50 -10.81 18.87 -1.04
C PRO A 50 -9.56 18.43 -0.28
N CYS A 51 -8.48 19.26 -0.29
CA CYS A 51 -7.21 18.93 0.35
C CYS A 51 -7.37 18.52 1.82
N PHE A 52 -6.56 17.55 2.24
CA PHE A 52 -6.47 17.13 3.63
C PHE A 52 -5.54 18.09 4.37
N SER A 53 -6.10 18.85 5.30
CA SER A 53 -5.32 19.82 6.08
C SER A 53 -4.46 19.09 7.14
N PRO A 54 -3.19 19.43 7.33
CA PRO A 54 -2.39 18.92 8.44
C PRO A 54 -2.88 19.41 9.82
N GLN A 55 -3.77 20.39 9.88
CA GLN A 55 -4.32 20.97 11.12
C GLN A 55 -3.23 21.38 12.12
N LYS A 56 -3.18 20.70 13.28
CA LYS A 56 -2.21 20.96 14.36
C LYS A 56 -0.98 20.05 14.30
N LEU A 57 -0.82 19.25 13.26
CA LEU A 57 0.36 18.42 13.10
C LEU A 57 1.61 19.29 12.95
N PRO A 58 2.72 18.96 13.63
CA PRO A 58 3.99 19.62 13.40
C PRO A 58 4.50 19.33 11.98
N ALA A 59 5.25 20.26 11.41
CA ALA A 59 5.78 20.16 10.04
C ALA A 59 6.62 18.87 9.81
N SER A 60 7.26 18.36 10.85
CA SER A 60 8.01 17.09 10.81
C SER A 60 7.16 15.86 10.47
N LYS A 61 5.83 15.93 10.65
CA LYS A 61 4.88 14.87 10.31
C LYS A 61 4.25 15.01 8.92
N TYR A 62 4.54 16.06 8.18
CA TYR A 62 3.98 16.25 6.85
C TYR A 62 4.41 15.17 5.84
N PRO A 63 5.68 14.72 5.80
CA PRO A 63 6.06 13.62 4.92
C PRO A 63 5.31 12.32 5.23
N GLU A 64 5.04 12.05 6.52
CA GLU A 64 4.26 10.89 6.93
C GLU A 64 2.78 11.03 6.53
N MET A 65 2.22 12.24 6.59
CA MET A 65 0.86 12.50 6.12
C MET A 65 0.75 12.27 4.61
N ASP A 66 1.71 12.75 3.83
CA ASP A 66 1.77 12.53 2.39
C ASP A 66 1.89 11.02 2.09
N ARG A 67 2.72 10.29 2.83
CA ARG A 67 2.85 8.84 2.70
C ARG A 67 1.53 8.10 2.95
N GLN A 68 0.83 8.45 4.02
CA GLN A 68 -0.46 7.82 4.34
C GLN A 68 -1.55 8.19 3.33
N LEU A 69 -1.62 9.43 2.87
CA LEU A 69 -2.56 9.85 1.82
C LEU A 69 -2.29 9.12 0.49
N ASN A 70 -1.02 9.03 0.07
CA ASN A 70 -0.63 8.28 -1.12
C ASN A 70 -1.04 6.80 -1.02
N GLY A 71 -0.86 6.17 0.14
CA GLY A 71 -1.31 4.79 0.37
C GLY A 71 -2.82 4.64 0.27
N GLN A 72 -3.58 5.59 0.81
CA GLN A 72 -5.04 5.60 0.71
C GLN A 72 -5.52 5.86 -0.72
N GLU A 73 -4.90 6.80 -1.44
CA GLU A 73 -5.20 7.08 -2.85
C GLU A 73 -4.94 5.86 -3.73
N GLN A 74 -3.80 5.22 -3.56
CA GLN A 74 -3.47 4.00 -4.29
C GLN A 74 -4.49 2.91 -4.01
N GLY A 75 -4.77 2.62 -2.74
CA GLY A 75 -5.75 1.60 -2.35
C GLY A 75 -7.15 1.87 -2.89
N LEU A 76 -7.60 3.14 -2.87
CA LEU A 76 -8.86 3.57 -3.47
C LEU A 76 -8.86 3.32 -4.98
N ASN A 77 -7.81 3.74 -5.67
CA ASN A 77 -7.71 3.70 -7.13
C ASN A 77 -7.42 2.30 -7.70
N ASP A 78 -7.07 1.34 -6.84
CA ASP A 78 -6.97 -0.08 -7.18
C ASP A 78 -8.32 -0.81 -7.14
N MET A 79 -9.34 -0.24 -6.52
CA MET A 79 -10.69 -0.81 -6.48
C MET A 79 -11.42 -0.57 -7.80
N SER A 80 -12.30 -1.50 -8.19
CA SER A 80 -13.33 -1.19 -9.17
C SER A 80 -14.39 -0.27 -8.54
N VAL A 81 -15.15 0.42 -9.39
CA VAL A 81 -16.26 1.25 -8.92
C VAL A 81 -17.33 0.39 -8.22
N GLU A 82 -17.57 -0.83 -8.68
CA GLU A 82 -18.45 -1.80 -8.03
C GLU A 82 -17.96 -2.16 -6.64
N GLU A 83 -16.68 -2.57 -6.51
CA GLU A 83 -16.07 -2.89 -5.19
C GLU A 83 -16.16 -1.73 -4.20
N TYR A 84 -15.95 -0.50 -4.67
CA TYR A 84 -16.06 0.69 -3.84
C TYR A 84 -17.50 0.88 -3.34
N LEU A 85 -18.48 0.86 -4.24
CA LEU A 85 -19.89 1.09 -3.87
C LEU A 85 -20.43 0.00 -2.93
N GLU A 86 -20.10 -1.27 -3.20
CA GLU A 86 -20.45 -2.40 -2.32
C GLU A 86 -19.82 -2.26 -0.92
N ALA A 87 -18.53 -1.90 -0.85
CA ALA A 87 -17.85 -1.69 0.42
C ALA A 87 -18.42 -0.50 1.21
N ARG A 88 -18.86 0.54 0.50
CA ARG A 88 -19.54 1.69 1.12
C ARG A 88 -20.91 1.32 1.68
N GLU A 89 -21.70 0.54 0.93
CA GLU A 89 -23.02 0.04 1.38
C GLU A 89 -22.87 -0.90 2.59
N ALA A 90 -21.90 -1.78 2.55
CA ALA A 90 -21.65 -2.76 3.62
C ALA A 90 -20.96 -2.16 4.86
N PHE A 91 -20.53 -0.89 4.82
CA PHE A 91 -19.75 -0.30 5.90
C PHE A 91 -20.55 -0.18 7.20
N ASP A 92 -20.15 -0.93 8.21
CA ASP A 92 -20.59 -0.79 9.61
C ASP A 92 -19.37 -0.53 10.52
N PRO A 93 -19.32 0.61 11.22
CA PRO A 93 -18.22 0.91 12.15
C PRO A 93 -18.02 -0.16 13.25
N LYS A 94 -19.06 -0.95 13.54
CA LYS A 94 -19.04 -2.01 14.57
C LYS A 94 -18.56 -3.35 14.03
N SER A 95 -18.45 -3.53 12.72
CA SER A 95 -18.09 -4.81 12.09
C SER A 95 -16.60 -5.12 12.08
N ARG A 96 -15.75 -4.23 12.61
CA ARG A 96 -14.30 -4.44 12.68
C ARG A 96 -13.93 -5.69 13.45
N ASN A 97 -13.07 -6.53 12.87
CA ASN A 97 -12.55 -7.69 13.57
C ASN A 97 -11.30 -7.32 14.39
N PRO A 98 -11.41 -7.23 15.73
CA PRO A 98 -10.28 -6.81 16.57
C PRO A 98 -9.11 -7.81 16.54
N LYS A 99 -9.36 -9.09 16.19
CA LYS A 99 -8.30 -10.11 16.09
C LYS A 99 -7.36 -9.83 14.95
N VAL A 100 -7.85 -9.33 13.79
CA VAL A 100 -7.03 -8.98 12.63
C VAL A 100 -6.04 -7.88 13.00
N ALA A 101 -6.52 -6.80 13.60
CA ALA A 101 -5.66 -5.70 14.02
C ALA A 101 -4.66 -6.13 15.12
N LYS A 102 -5.09 -6.97 16.07
CA LYS A 102 -4.20 -7.48 17.13
C LYS A 102 -3.07 -8.34 16.56
N GLN A 103 -3.39 -9.27 15.66
CA GLN A 103 -2.39 -10.13 15.03
C GLN A 103 -1.39 -9.31 14.22
N ALA A 104 -1.89 -8.42 13.36
CA ALA A 104 -1.03 -7.55 12.56
C ALA A 104 -0.09 -6.68 13.42
N ARG A 105 -0.58 -6.16 14.57
CA ARG A 105 0.28 -5.42 15.51
C ARG A 105 1.38 -6.29 16.12
N SER A 106 1.06 -7.54 16.47
CA SER A 106 2.05 -8.48 16.98
C SER A 106 3.12 -8.77 15.93
N ASP A 107 2.70 -9.11 14.71
CA ASP A 107 3.61 -9.45 13.62
C ASP A 107 4.54 -8.26 13.26
N TYR A 108 3.99 -7.05 13.26
CA TYR A 108 4.75 -5.83 12.97
C TYR A 108 5.74 -5.50 14.09
N ARG A 109 5.34 -5.65 15.35
CA ARG A 109 6.23 -5.50 16.51
C ARG A 109 7.41 -6.47 16.44
N ASP A 110 7.12 -7.74 16.14
CA ASP A 110 8.15 -8.78 16.01
C ASP A 110 9.10 -8.48 14.84
N LYS A 111 8.59 -7.90 13.76
CA LYS A 111 9.42 -7.43 12.64
C LYS A 111 10.38 -6.33 13.09
N ILE A 112 9.87 -5.27 13.73
CA ILE A 112 10.69 -4.14 14.24
C ILE A 112 11.76 -4.66 15.20
N HIS A 113 11.37 -5.55 16.13
CA HIS A 113 12.31 -6.15 17.09
C HIS A 113 13.45 -6.88 16.38
N ARG A 114 13.13 -7.80 15.44
CA ARG A 114 14.14 -8.54 14.69
C ARG A 114 15.07 -7.63 13.89
N GLU A 115 14.54 -6.62 13.21
CA GLU A 115 15.33 -5.66 12.46
C GLU A 115 16.30 -4.90 13.36
N LYS A 116 15.83 -4.48 14.54
CA LYS A 116 16.66 -3.75 15.52
C LYS A 116 17.71 -4.64 16.17
N VAL A 117 17.41 -5.90 16.47
CA VAL A 117 18.42 -6.88 16.94
C VAL A 117 19.54 -7.03 15.91
N ASN A 118 19.19 -7.21 14.65
CA ASN A 118 20.17 -7.37 13.58
C ASN A 118 21.07 -6.11 13.43
N GLU A 119 20.48 -4.93 13.46
CA GLU A 119 21.20 -3.64 13.40
C GLU A 119 22.19 -3.52 14.56
N LEU A 120 21.73 -3.77 15.81
CA LEU A 120 22.56 -3.64 17.01
C LEU A 120 23.69 -4.67 17.02
N ARG A 121 23.43 -5.90 16.61
CA ARG A 121 24.47 -6.94 16.49
C ARG A 121 25.51 -6.60 15.42
N ALA A 122 25.10 -6.06 14.29
CA ALA A 122 26.00 -5.59 13.24
C ALA A 122 26.87 -4.42 13.70
N SER A 123 26.37 -3.60 14.63
CA SER A 123 27.14 -2.51 15.25
C SER A 123 28.02 -2.94 16.44
N GLY A 124 28.10 -4.26 16.76
CA GLY A 124 28.99 -4.80 17.78
C GLY A 124 28.38 -4.97 19.17
N SER A 125 27.05 -4.77 19.33
CA SER A 125 26.38 -5.02 20.61
C SER A 125 26.41 -6.51 20.99
N SER A 126 26.53 -6.79 22.29
CA SER A 126 26.38 -8.17 22.77
C SER A 126 24.97 -8.70 22.49
N PRO A 127 24.79 -10.03 22.32
CA PRO A 127 23.45 -10.60 22.05
C PRO A 127 22.40 -10.18 23.10
N LYS A 128 22.77 -10.22 24.37
CA LYS A 128 21.86 -9.86 25.47
C LYS A 128 21.46 -8.37 25.44
N GLU A 129 22.40 -7.50 25.14
CA GLU A 129 22.14 -6.07 25.07
C GLU A 129 21.32 -5.71 23.82
N ALA A 130 21.61 -6.35 22.68
CA ALA A 130 20.83 -6.18 21.46
C ALA A 130 19.36 -6.56 21.64
N GLU A 131 19.09 -7.71 22.29
CA GLU A 131 17.72 -8.14 22.60
C GLU A 131 16.99 -7.12 23.48
N ARG A 132 17.62 -6.68 24.58
CA ARG A 132 17.02 -5.71 25.51
C ARG A 132 16.68 -4.38 24.84
N LEU A 133 17.63 -3.82 24.08
CA LEU A 133 17.44 -2.54 23.40
C LEU A 133 16.42 -2.65 22.26
N ALA A 134 16.38 -3.78 21.56
CA ALA A 134 15.40 -4.02 20.50
C ALA A 134 13.98 -4.14 21.06
N GLU A 135 13.81 -4.79 22.22
CA GLU A 135 12.51 -4.87 22.90
C GLU A 135 12.01 -3.47 23.28
N GLU A 136 12.85 -2.68 23.93
CA GLU A 136 12.51 -1.30 24.31
C GLU A 136 12.17 -0.44 23.08
N HIS A 137 12.92 -0.58 21.99
CA HIS A 137 12.68 0.12 20.73
C HIS A 137 11.34 -0.29 20.09
N ALA A 138 11.06 -1.60 20.01
CA ALA A 138 9.83 -2.11 19.45
C ALA A 138 8.62 -1.61 20.25
N ASP A 139 8.67 -1.67 21.57
CA ASP A 139 7.59 -1.20 22.43
C ASP A 139 7.36 0.32 22.31
N ALA A 140 8.44 1.10 22.28
CA ALA A 140 8.35 2.54 22.12
C ALA A 140 7.73 2.92 20.75
N THR A 141 8.14 2.24 19.69
CA THR A 141 7.62 2.45 18.34
C THR A 141 6.12 2.11 18.29
N MET A 142 5.72 0.98 18.81
CA MET A 142 4.33 0.52 18.77
C MET A 142 3.36 1.40 19.57
N LYS A 143 3.84 2.21 20.53
CA LYS A 143 2.99 3.18 21.26
C LYS A 143 2.45 4.29 20.36
N THR A 144 3.18 4.67 19.32
CA THR A 144 2.81 5.78 18.43
C THR A 144 2.21 5.32 17.10
N MET A 145 2.30 4.02 16.78
CA MET A 145 1.84 3.47 15.51
C MET A 145 0.40 2.99 15.56
N ASN A 146 -0.35 3.31 14.51
CA ASN A 146 -1.66 2.74 14.20
C ASN A 146 -1.59 1.82 13.00
N ALA A 147 -2.43 0.79 13.01
CA ALA A 147 -2.70 -0.03 11.84
C ALA A 147 -3.49 0.78 10.82
N LEU A 148 -3.04 0.77 9.58
CA LEU A 148 -3.61 1.55 8.47
C LEU A 148 -4.44 0.66 7.56
N HIS A 149 -5.58 1.18 7.12
CA HIS A 149 -6.38 0.63 6.03
C HIS A 149 -6.20 1.53 4.81
N ASN A 150 -5.98 0.94 3.65
CA ASN A 150 -5.82 1.67 2.38
C ASN A 150 -6.85 1.18 1.35
N PRO A 151 -7.88 2.01 1.07
CA PRO A 151 -8.23 3.26 1.75
C PRO A 151 -8.79 3.03 3.17
N ASP A 152 -9.07 4.12 3.93
CA ASP A 152 -9.76 4.02 5.22
C ASP A 152 -11.08 3.25 5.06
N LEU A 153 -11.48 2.50 6.08
CA LEU A 153 -12.72 1.71 6.05
C LEU A 153 -13.95 2.57 5.72
N VAL A 154 -13.98 3.81 6.24
CA VAL A 154 -15.05 4.74 5.94
C VAL A 154 -15.07 5.19 4.47
N ALA A 155 -13.95 5.10 3.78
CA ALA A 155 -13.80 5.38 2.35
C ALA A 155 -13.84 4.11 1.48
N GLY A 156 -14.49 3.04 1.96
CA GLY A 156 -14.64 1.79 1.22
C GLY A 156 -13.49 0.80 1.39
N GLY A 157 -12.57 1.04 2.33
CA GLY A 157 -11.48 0.10 2.62
C GLY A 157 -11.99 -1.25 3.12
N LYS A 158 -11.22 -2.30 2.87
CA LYS A 158 -11.45 -3.65 3.40
C LYS A 158 -10.84 -3.77 4.81
N ASP A 159 -11.42 -4.61 5.67
CA ASP A 159 -10.89 -4.87 7.02
C ASP A 159 -9.60 -5.73 6.95
N ARG A 160 -8.62 -5.20 6.27
CA ARG A 160 -7.27 -5.75 6.09
C ARG A 160 -6.27 -4.65 6.40
N ILE A 161 -5.32 -4.96 7.28
CA ILE A 161 -4.24 -4.02 7.60
C ILE A 161 -3.29 -3.97 6.40
N ALA A 162 -3.15 -2.78 5.83
CA ALA A 162 -2.27 -2.55 4.68
C ALA A 162 -0.85 -2.19 5.13
N ASP A 163 -0.73 -1.43 6.23
CA ASP A 163 0.55 -0.91 6.74
C ASP A 163 0.40 -0.43 8.19
N PHE A 164 1.48 0.09 8.75
CA PHE A 164 1.50 0.83 10.02
C PHE A 164 2.03 2.24 9.81
N GLY A 165 1.51 3.20 10.56
CA GLY A 165 1.93 4.59 10.47
C GLY A 165 1.62 5.39 11.72
N ASP A 166 2.13 6.62 11.77
CA ASP A 166 1.92 7.53 12.90
C ASP A 166 0.43 7.69 13.20
N GLY A 167 0.07 7.40 14.44
CA GLY A 167 -1.32 7.35 14.89
C GLY A 167 -2.00 8.71 14.91
N GLU A 168 -1.26 9.80 15.20
CA GLU A 168 -1.82 11.15 15.20
C GLU A 168 -2.13 11.62 13.78
N VAL A 169 -1.23 11.29 12.84
CA VAL A 169 -1.45 11.53 11.40
C VAL A 169 -2.66 10.76 10.91
N ASN A 170 -2.72 9.44 11.20
CA ASN A 170 -3.86 8.60 10.79
C ASN A 170 -5.20 9.13 11.32
N GLN A 171 -5.24 9.54 12.58
CA GLN A 171 -6.46 10.12 13.16
C GLN A 171 -6.82 11.46 12.52
N THR A 172 -5.80 12.27 12.15
CA THR A 172 -6.02 13.55 11.49
C THR A 172 -6.62 13.37 10.11
N ILE A 173 -6.14 12.40 9.32
CA ILE A 173 -6.71 12.04 8.02
C ILE A 173 -8.12 11.44 8.21
N GLY A 174 -8.26 10.45 9.10
CA GLY A 174 -9.52 9.73 9.32
C GLY A 174 -10.70 10.63 9.68
N ARG A 175 -10.46 11.63 10.52
CA ARG A 175 -11.51 12.63 10.86
C ARG A 175 -11.99 13.42 9.65
N GLN A 176 -11.09 13.71 8.71
CA GLN A 176 -11.39 14.59 7.57
C GLN A 176 -12.19 13.91 6.47
N TRP A 177 -12.24 12.60 6.42
CA TRP A 177 -13.12 11.89 5.49
C TRP A 177 -14.58 12.27 5.65
N LYS A 178 -15.05 12.38 6.90
CA LYS A 178 -16.43 12.70 7.26
C LYS A 178 -16.64 14.15 7.68
N HIS A 179 -15.58 14.97 7.64
CA HIS A 179 -15.71 16.35 8.07
C HIS A 179 -16.54 17.15 7.09
N GLU A 180 -17.68 17.60 7.55
CA GLU A 180 -18.60 18.47 6.84
C GLU A 180 -18.29 19.93 7.21
N LYS A 181 -18.08 20.76 6.19
CA LYS A 181 -18.12 22.20 6.35
C LYS A 181 -19.52 22.69 6.00
N LYS A 182 -20.04 23.67 6.74
CA LYS A 182 -21.38 24.19 6.53
C LYS A 182 -21.65 24.48 5.04
N GLY A 183 -22.65 23.83 4.47
CA GLY A 183 -23.02 23.98 3.05
C GLY A 183 -22.14 23.26 2.04
N GLN A 184 -21.25 22.36 2.47
CA GLN A 184 -20.42 21.54 1.58
C GLN A 184 -20.65 20.05 1.86
N THR A 185 -20.46 19.24 0.82
CA THR A 185 -20.43 17.78 0.95
C THR A 185 -19.16 17.29 1.68
N THR A 186 -19.25 16.13 2.28
CA THR A 186 -18.05 15.45 2.79
C THR A 186 -17.25 14.85 1.63
N ARG A 187 -15.96 14.56 1.86
CA ARG A 187 -15.11 13.88 0.86
C ARG A 187 -15.69 12.54 0.42
N ILE A 188 -16.35 11.84 1.34
CA ILE A 188 -17.02 10.57 1.07
C ILE A 188 -18.23 10.77 0.16
N GLN A 189 -19.09 11.73 0.45
CA GLN A 189 -20.24 12.04 -0.40
C GLN A 189 -19.81 12.43 -1.82
N ASP A 190 -18.73 13.19 -1.94
CA ASP A 190 -18.14 13.55 -3.23
C ASP A 190 -17.70 12.32 -4.04
N LEU A 191 -17.08 11.32 -3.38
CA LEU A 191 -16.69 10.06 -4.03
C LEU A 191 -17.90 9.21 -4.36
N ASP A 192 -18.85 9.06 -3.44
CA ASP A 192 -20.08 8.28 -3.61
C ASP A 192 -20.86 8.82 -4.80
N GLU A 193 -20.99 10.14 -4.92
CA GLU A 193 -21.68 10.79 -6.04
C GLU A 193 -20.94 10.53 -7.37
N ALA A 194 -19.61 10.69 -7.40
CA ALA A 194 -18.81 10.47 -8.59
C ALA A 194 -18.88 9.00 -9.06
N ALA A 195 -18.76 8.05 -8.12
CA ALA A 195 -18.86 6.62 -8.40
C ALA A 195 -20.25 6.22 -8.89
N SER A 196 -21.30 6.79 -8.32
CA SER A 196 -22.70 6.50 -8.69
C SER A 196 -23.06 6.92 -10.12
N LYS A 197 -22.37 7.95 -10.67
CA LYS A 197 -22.56 8.42 -12.06
C LYS A 197 -21.97 7.45 -13.09
N VAL A 198 -21.14 6.50 -12.69
CA VAL A 198 -20.62 5.48 -13.61
C VAL A 198 -21.75 4.51 -13.99
N PRO A 199 -22.00 4.26 -15.30
CA PRO A 199 -23.03 3.32 -15.75
C PRO A 199 -22.85 1.94 -15.09
N VAL A 200 -23.93 1.31 -14.66
CA VAL A 200 -23.92 0.01 -13.95
C VAL A 200 -23.13 -1.05 -14.73
N SER A 201 -23.31 -1.09 -16.06
CA SER A 201 -22.60 -2.03 -16.94
C SER A 201 -21.08 -1.86 -16.97
N GLU A 202 -20.57 -0.72 -16.52
CA GLU A 202 -19.12 -0.41 -16.53
C GLU A 202 -18.47 -0.53 -15.15
N ARG A 203 -19.25 -0.50 -14.06
CA ARG A 203 -18.74 -0.42 -12.67
C ARG A 203 -17.76 -1.53 -12.30
N ARG A 204 -18.00 -2.73 -12.82
CA ARG A 204 -17.13 -3.90 -12.56
C ARG A 204 -15.74 -3.78 -13.18
N THR A 205 -15.61 -3.12 -14.31
CA THR A 205 -14.37 -3.01 -15.08
C THR A 205 -13.69 -1.65 -14.94
N ALA A 206 -14.47 -0.61 -14.64
CA ALA A 206 -13.93 0.72 -14.40
C ALA A 206 -13.30 0.81 -12.99
N LYS A 207 -12.07 1.31 -12.92
CA LYS A 207 -11.40 1.58 -11.65
C LYS A 207 -11.79 2.94 -11.10
N MET A 208 -11.74 3.07 -9.78
CA MET A 208 -11.82 4.38 -9.12
C MET A 208 -10.72 5.32 -9.62
N ASN A 209 -10.92 6.62 -9.44
CA ASN A 209 -9.99 7.66 -9.85
C ASN A 209 -10.14 8.90 -8.96
N GLY A 210 -9.90 8.71 -7.67
CA GLY A 210 -9.89 9.78 -6.67
C GLY A 210 -8.52 10.42 -6.56
N GLY A 211 -8.44 11.73 -6.38
CA GLY A 211 -7.23 12.46 -6.03
C GLY A 211 -7.27 12.90 -4.56
N LEU A 212 -6.27 12.52 -3.78
CA LEU A 212 -6.12 12.84 -2.36
C LEU A 212 -4.85 13.67 -2.16
N GLU A 213 -5.00 14.95 -1.84
CA GLU A 213 -3.89 15.86 -1.66
C GLU A 213 -3.90 16.46 -0.25
N ARG A 214 -2.70 16.85 0.24
CA ARG A 214 -2.50 17.62 1.46
C ARG A 214 -2.59 19.11 1.16
#